data_18e0039973361658872891b0d59c8350
#
_entry.id   18e0039973361658872891b0d59c8350
#
_cell.length_a   1.000
_cell.length_b   1.000
_cell.length_c   1.000
_cell.angle_alpha   90.00
_cell.angle_beta   90.00
_cell.angle_gamma   90.00
#
_symmetry.space_group_name_H-M   'P 1'
#
loop_
_entity.id
_entity.type
_entity.pdbx_description
1 polymer ?
#
loop_
_entity_poly.entity_id
_entity_poly.type
_entity_poly.pdbx_seq_one_letter_code
_entity_poly.pdbx_strand_id
1 'polypeptide(L)'
;MHVEPWEWAVLGVIVVGLIALDLLGHVRKAHEPTIAEAARWTSFYVSLAILFGVLTYFRHGSQFATEYFAGYLTEYSLSLDNIFVFIIIIAAFRVPRIYQQKVLLYGIIIALILRLIFILIGAKLIEQFVWVFFVFGAWMLYTAIKQVLDGIHEGRKRKAHEHLDDEEYEPTAVTRLISRVANVTDGYVGDRLVVRRHGKTWITPLMLCILSVGTIDLMFALDSIPAIFGLTREPFIVFAANAFALLGLRQLFFLVDGLLERLIYLHYGLAVILGFIAIKLLIHAAHGYDLAHMIPEPSIGVSVGVILGTILITVVASIVGSRKLSPADRVANIEPREKKKPSLGDKDS
;
A
#
# COMPACT_ATOMS: atom_id res chain seq x y z
N MET A 1 -8.47 -25.80 0.18
CA MET A 1 -8.35 -25.72 -1.30
C MET A 1 -7.28 -26.69 -1.77
N HIS A 2 -7.50 -27.43 -2.86
CA HIS A 2 -6.42 -28.25 -3.44
C HIS A 2 -5.80 -27.46 -4.60
N VAL A 3 -4.64 -26.83 -4.36
CA VAL A 3 -3.93 -26.03 -5.34
C VAL A 3 -2.85 -26.89 -5.98
N GLU A 4 -2.92 -27.11 -7.26
CA GLU A 4 -1.94 -27.86 -8.02
C GLU A 4 -0.67 -27.00 -8.26
N PRO A 5 0.53 -27.60 -8.32
CA PRO A 5 1.77 -26.85 -8.56
C PRO A 5 1.77 -26.01 -9.84
N TRP A 6 1.05 -26.45 -10.87
CA TRP A 6 0.93 -25.69 -12.12
C TRP A 6 0.13 -24.39 -11.96
N GLU A 7 -0.83 -24.32 -11.00
CA GLU A 7 -1.61 -23.10 -10.71
C GLU A 7 -0.70 -22.01 -10.13
N TRP A 8 0.21 -22.38 -9.23
CA TRP A 8 1.28 -21.50 -8.75
C TRP A 8 2.21 -21.05 -9.88
N ALA A 9 2.57 -21.95 -10.79
CA ALA A 9 3.39 -21.62 -11.95
C ALA A 9 2.68 -20.64 -12.88
N VAL A 10 1.38 -20.86 -13.16
CA VAL A 10 0.56 -19.96 -13.99
C VAL A 10 0.44 -18.58 -13.32
N LEU A 11 0.13 -18.52 -12.04
CA LEU A 11 0.07 -17.25 -11.29
C LEU A 11 1.42 -16.53 -11.35
N GLY A 12 2.52 -17.24 -11.12
CA GLY A 12 3.88 -16.69 -11.23
C GLY A 12 4.19 -16.15 -12.63
N VAL A 13 3.83 -16.89 -13.69
CA VAL A 13 4.00 -16.44 -15.08
C VAL A 13 3.16 -15.20 -15.37
N ILE A 14 1.92 -15.13 -14.89
CA ILE A 14 1.06 -13.95 -15.05
C ILE A 14 1.71 -12.74 -14.35
N VAL A 15 2.10 -12.87 -13.08
CA VAL A 15 2.71 -11.79 -12.30
C VAL A 15 4.00 -11.30 -12.95
N VAL A 16 4.91 -12.23 -13.30
CA VAL A 16 6.19 -11.89 -13.97
C VAL A 16 5.94 -11.28 -15.35
N GLY A 17 4.97 -11.80 -16.11
CA GLY A 17 4.58 -11.26 -17.41
C GLY A 17 4.04 -9.84 -17.32
N LEU A 18 3.22 -9.53 -16.33
CA LEU A 18 2.70 -8.19 -16.09
C LEU A 18 3.81 -7.22 -15.65
N ILE A 19 4.73 -7.65 -14.79
CA ILE A 19 5.92 -6.86 -14.42
C ILE A 19 6.79 -6.60 -15.65
N ALA A 20 7.01 -7.61 -16.49
CA ALA A 20 7.78 -7.47 -17.71
C ALA A 20 7.10 -6.50 -18.70
N LEU A 21 5.78 -6.59 -18.85
CA LEU A 21 4.99 -5.68 -19.66
C LEU A 21 5.13 -4.24 -19.18
N ASP A 22 5.07 -4.01 -17.87
CA ASP A 22 5.29 -2.72 -17.25
C ASP A 22 6.72 -2.20 -17.46
N LEU A 23 7.71 -3.07 -17.29
CA LEU A 23 9.12 -2.70 -17.46
C LEU A 23 9.44 -2.31 -18.91
N LEU A 24 8.94 -3.09 -19.86
CA LEU A 24 9.21 -2.88 -21.28
C LEU A 24 8.37 -1.75 -21.89
N GLY A 25 7.12 -1.60 -21.44
CA GLY A 25 6.16 -0.64 -21.97
C GLY A 25 6.33 0.77 -21.42
N HIS A 26 6.51 0.92 -20.11
CA HIS A 26 6.42 2.21 -19.43
C HIS A 26 7.76 2.72 -18.89
N VAL A 27 8.61 1.84 -18.37
CA VAL A 27 9.86 2.27 -17.72
C VAL A 27 10.96 2.55 -18.74
N ARG A 28 10.92 1.90 -19.89
CA ARG A 28 11.96 2.03 -20.92
C ARG A 28 11.94 3.39 -21.62
N LYS A 29 10.78 4.06 -21.68
CA LYS A 29 10.64 5.45 -22.14
C LYS A 29 10.10 6.28 -20.98
N ALA A 30 11.01 6.93 -20.25
CA ALA A 30 10.64 7.77 -19.12
C ALA A 30 9.72 8.91 -19.63
N HIS A 31 8.45 8.90 -19.22
CA HIS A 31 7.46 9.92 -19.50
C HIS A 31 6.52 10.10 -18.29
N GLU A 32 5.89 11.24 -18.20
CA GLU A 32 4.81 11.47 -17.22
C GLU A 32 3.52 10.85 -17.76
N PRO A 33 2.87 9.92 -17.02
CA PRO A 33 1.61 9.35 -17.47
C PRO A 33 0.49 10.38 -17.42
N THR A 34 -0.35 10.40 -18.43
CA THR A 34 -1.57 11.19 -18.40
C THR A 34 -2.63 10.52 -17.53
N ILE A 35 -3.57 11.29 -16.98
CA ILE A 35 -4.70 10.75 -16.19
C ILE A 35 -5.48 9.69 -16.98
N ALA A 36 -5.69 9.93 -18.28
CA ALA A 36 -6.39 8.98 -19.16
C ALA A 36 -5.61 7.68 -19.37
N GLU A 37 -4.29 7.76 -19.42
CA GLU A 37 -3.40 6.60 -19.49
C GLU A 37 -3.44 5.81 -18.17
N ALA A 38 -3.28 6.48 -17.04
CA ALA A 38 -3.37 5.88 -15.72
C ALA A 38 -4.74 5.20 -15.51
N ALA A 39 -5.84 5.83 -15.90
CA ALA A 39 -7.18 5.26 -15.81
C ALA A 39 -7.35 4.00 -16.67
N ARG A 40 -6.86 4.00 -17.92
CA ARG A 40 -6.92 2.82 -18.80
C ARG A 40 -6.14 1.63 -18.21
N TRP A 41 -4.94 1.88 -17.73
CA TRP A 41 -4.12 0.83 -17.13
C TRP A 41 -4.68 0.33 -15.80
N THR A 42 -5.19 1.23 -14.94
CA THR A 42 -5.90 0.83 -13.72
C THR A 42 -7.09 -0.07 -14.07
N SER A 43 -7.91 0.32 -15.06
CA SER A 43 -9.04 -0.49 -15.51
C SER A 43 -8.59 -1.85 -16.05
N PHE A 44 -7.47 -1.91 -16.76
CA PHE A 44 -6.89 -3.17 -17.24
C PHE A 44 -6.51 -4.10 -16.07
N TYR A 45 -5.76 -3.59 -15.07
CA TYR A 45 -5.36 -4.40 -13.90
C TYR A 45 -6.55 -4.85 -13.06
N VAL A 46 -7.53 -3.97 -12.85
CA VAL A 46 -8.78 -4.32 -12.15
C VAL A 46 -9.56 -5.39 -12.91
N SER A 47 -9.68 -5.25 -14.24
CA SER A 47 -10.35 -6.26 -15.07
C SER A 47 -9.66 -7.61 -15.00
N LEU A 48 -8.33 -7.63 -14.97
CA LEU A 48 -7.54 -8.85 -14.84
C LEU A 48 -7.71 -9.50 -13.46
N ALA A 49 -7.77 -8.69 -12.41
CA ALA A 49 -8.07 -9.17 -11.06
C ALA A 49 -9.48 -9.78 -10.97
N ILE A 50 -10.48 -9.14 -11.60
CA ILE A 50 -11.85 -9.68 -11.67
C ILE A 50 -11.85 -10.99 -12.46
N LEU A 51 -11.17 -11.04 -13.59
CA LEU A 51 -11.06 -12.27 -14.40
C LEU A 51 -10.44 -13.42 -13.58
N PHE A 52 -9.38 -13.15 -12.83
CA PHE A 52 -8.77 -14.16 -11.96
C PHE A 52 -9.77 -14.65 -10.89
N GLY A 53 -10.53 -13.76 -10.26
CA GLY A 53 -11.58 -14.14 -9.31
C GLY A 53 -12.69 -14.99 -9.93
N VAL A 54 -13.09 -14.66 -11.16
CA VAL A 54 -14.06 -15.47 -11.92
C VAL A 54 -13.49 -16.85 -12.27
N LEU A 55 -12.23 -16.93 -12.68
CA LEU A 55 -11.56 -18.22 -12.94
C LEU A 55 -11.47 -19.05 -11.65
N THR A 56 -11.17 -18.42 -10.52
CA THR A 56 -11.18 -19.07 -9.20
C THR A 56 -12.56 -19.62 -8.85
N TYR A 57 -13.64 -18.90 -9.19
CA TYR A 57 -15.01 -19.38 -9.01
C TYR A 57 -15.27 -20.68 -9.78
N PHE A 58 -14.94 -20.72 -11.06
CA PHE A 58 -15.17 -21.92 -11.89
C PHE A 58 -14.27 -23.09 -11.51
N ARG A 59 -13.08 -22.83 -11.01
CA ARG A 59 -12.09 -23.87 -10.70
C ARG A 59 -12.21 -24.42 -9.28
N HIS A 60 -12.45 -23.55 -8.30
CA HIS A 60 -12.40 -23.89 -6.88
C HIS A 60 -13.70 -23.60 -6.12
N GLY A 61 -14.70 -23.03 -6.80
CA GLY A 61 -16.02 -22.78 -6.24
C GLY A 61 -16.20 -21.37 -5.63
N SER A 62 -17.44 -21.09 -5.26
CA SER A 62 -17.88 -19.77 -4.80
C SER A 62 -17.19 -19.29 -3.53
N GLN A 63 -16.87 -20.19 -2.60
CA GLN A 63 -16.23 -19.83 -1.34
C GLN A 63 -14.86 -19.17 -1.60
N PHE A 64 -13.96 -19.83 -2.33
CA PHE A 64 -12.61 -19.32 -2.58
C PHE A 64 -12.58 -18.08 -3.46
N ALA A 65 -13.53 -17.97 -4.40
CA ALA A 65 -13.71 -16.74 -5.17
C ALA A 65 -14.13 -15.57 -4.26
N THR A 66 -15.03 -15.79 -3.31
CA THR A 66 -15.47 -14.78 -2.36
C THR A 66 -14.34 -14.39 -1.40
N GLU A 67 -13.55 -15.35 -0.93
CA GLU A 67 -12.35 -15.12 -0.14
C GLU A 67 -11.31 -14.28 -0.91
N TYR A 68 -11.08 -14.60 -2.19
CA TYR A 68 -10.20 -13.82 -3.06
C TYR A 68 -10.67 -12.37 -3.22
N PHE A 69 -11.94 -12.15 -3.57
CA PHE A 69 -12.46 -10.79 -3.73
C PHE A 69 -12.43 -10.00 -2.42
N ALA A 70 -12.74 -10.64 -1.28
CA ALA A 70 -12.62 -10.00 0.02
C ALA A 70 -11.18 -9.59 0.31
N GLY A 71 -10.21 -10.48 0.08
CA GLY A 71 -8.79 -10.20 0.23
C GLY A 71 -8.29 -9.10 -0.72
N TYR A 72 -8.69 -9.18 -2.00
CA TYR A 72 -8.34 -8.16 -3.00
C TYR A 72 -8.86 -6.76 -2.63
N LEU A 73 -10.13 -6.65 -2.24
CA LEU A 73 -10.74 -5.38 -1.84
C LEU A 73 -10.09 -4.81 -0.57
N THR A 74 -9.79 -5.68 0.39
CA THR A 74 -9.09 -5.28 1.62
C THR A 74 -7.69 -4.75 1.30
N GLU A 75 -6.90 -5.51 0.54
CA GLU A 75 -5.56 -5.09 0.15
C GLU A 75 -5.58 -3.82 -0.69
N TYR A 76 -6.50 -3.72 -1.64
CA TYR A 76 -6.64 -2.52 -2.47
C TYR A 76 -6.99 -1.28 -1.65
N SER A 77 -7.84 -1.44 -0.61
CA SER A 77 -8.19 -0.36 0.32
C SER A 77 -7.02 0.08 1.21
N LEU A 78 -6.28 -0.89 1.75
CA LEU A 78 -5.08 -0.62 2.55
C LEU A 78 -3.97 0.02 1.69
N SER A 79 -3.84 -0.43 0.45
CA SER A 79 -2.87 0.11 -0.51
C SER A 79 -3.14 1.57 -0.89
N LEU A 80 -4.40 2.04 -0.82
CA LEU A 80 -4.72 3.47 -0.99
C LEU A 80 -4.05 4.35 0.06
N ASP A 81 -4.02 3.89 1.32
CA ASP A 81 -3.32 4.61 2.41
C ASP A 81 -1.81 4.61 2.17
N ASN A 82 -1.25 3.51 1.71
CA ASN A 82 0.17 3.39 1.40
C ASN A 82 0.63 4.40 0.33
N ILE A 83 -0.25 4.79 -0.61
CA ILE A 83 0.05 5.78 -1.64
C ILE A 83 0.45 7.12 -1.03
N PHE A 84 -0.18 7.57 0.06
CA PHE A 84 0.19 8.83 0.73
C PHE A 84 1.64 8.81 1.18
N VAL A 85 2.06 7.72 1.80
CA VAL A 85 3.43 7.59 2.29
C VAL A 85 4.42 7.51 1.13
N PHE A 86 4.05 6.87 0.03
CA PHE A 86 4.89 6.86 -1.18
C PHE A 86 5.04 8.25 -1.78
N ILE A 87 3.99 9.08 -1.80
CA ILE A 87 4.06 10.48 -2.24
C ILE A 87 5.04 11.26 -1.36
N ILE A 88 4.93 11.14 -0.04
CA ILE A 88 5.82 11.81 0.92
C ILE A 88 7.28 11.39 0.71
N ILE A 89 7.55 10.09 0.54
CA ILE A 89 8.91 9.59 0.29
C ILE A 89 9.47 10.15 -1.02
N ILE A 90 8.71 10.03 -2.10
CA ILE A 90 9.10 10.49 -3.43
C ILE A 90 9.37 12.00 -3.43
N ALA A 91 8.54 12.77 -2.72
CA ALA A 91 8.72 14.21 -2.54
C ALA A 91 9.96 14.55 -1.69
N ALA A 92 10.18 13.83 -0.58
CA ALA A 92 11.34 14.02 0.30
C ALA A 92 12.68 13.77 -0.41
N PHE A 93 12.71 12.74 -1.26
CA PHE A 93 13.86 12.48 -2.13
C PHE A 93 13.91 13.41 -3.35
N ARG A 94 12.90 14.26 -3.58
CA ARG A 94 12.80 15.15 -4.75
C ARG A 94 12.96 14.41 -6.08
N VAL A 95 12.30 13.24 -6.20
CA VAL A 95 12.40 12.41 -7.40
C VAL A 95 11.73 13.13 -8.56
N PRO A 96 12.47 13.37 -9.69
CA PRO A 96 11.87 13.95 -10.89
C PRO A 96 10.68 13.12 -11.36
N ARG A 97 9.58 13.76 -11.79
CA ARG A 97 8.33 13.09 -12.20
C ARG A 97 8.54 11.97 -13.22
N ILE A 98 9.47 12.18 -14.16
CA ILE A 98 9.84 11.19 -15.19
C ILE A 98 10.43 9.89 -14.63
N TYR A 99 10.96 9.89 -13.38
CA TYR A 99 11.56 8.71 -12.74
C TYR A 99 10.63 8.08 -11.69
N GLN A 100 9.52 8.71 -11.34
CA GLN A 100 8.60 8.20 -10.31
C GLN A 100 8.00 6.84 -10.69
N GLN A 101 7.67 6.64 -11.97
CA GLN A 101 7.21 5.33 -12.47
C GLN A 101 8.23 4.22 -12.20
N LYS A 102 9.52 4.54 -12.38
CA LYS A 102 10.61 3.60 -12.14
C LYS A 102 10.74 3.26 -10.65
N VAL A 103 10.66 4.28 -9.79
CA VAL A 103 10.70 4.09 -8.32
C VAL A 103 9.56 3.16 -7.87
N LEU A 104 8.34 3.46 -8.29
CA LEU A 104 7.16 2.67 -7.92
C LEU A 104 7.26 1.23 -8.42
N LEU A 105 7.66 1.03 -9.69
CA LEU A 105 7.76 -0.33 -10.23
C LEU A 105 8.79 -1.18 -9.49
N TYR A 106 10.00 -0.65 -9.26
CA TYR A 106 11.02 -1.41 -8.53
C TYR A 106 10.64 -1.58 -7.06
N GLY A 107 10.00 -0.59 -6.44
CA GLY A 107 9.42 -0.70 -5.09
C GLY A 107 8.41 -1.85 -5.00
N ILE A 108 7.46 -1.92 -5.96
CA ILE A 108 6.47 -2.99 -6.03
C ILE A 108 7.11 -4.36 -6.26
N ILE A 109 8.15 -4.48 -7.08
CA ILE A 109 8.87 -5.75 -7.28
C ILE A 109 9.48 -6.22 -5.96
N ILE A 110 10.16 -5.33 -5.23
CA ILE A 110 10.72 -5.66 -3.90
C ILE A 110 9.59 -6.07 -2.95
N ALA A 111 8.51 -5.30 -2.92
CA ALA A 111 7.35 -5.55 -2.08
C ALA A 111 6.73 -6.93 -2.36
N LEU A 112 6.50 -7.29 -3.62
CA LEU A 112 5.93 -8.59 -4.01
C LEU A 112 6.80 -9.77 -3.57
N ILE A 113 8.12 -9.65 -3.74
CA ILE A 113 9.06 -10.71 -3.31
C ILE A 113 9.00 -10.86 -1.79
N LEU A 114 9.08 -9.76 -1.05
CA LEU A 114 9.04 -9.77 0.41
C LEU A 114 7.68 -10.29 0.92
N ARG A 115 6.57 -9.85 0.35
CA ARG A 115 5.22 -10.32 0.70
C ARG A 115 5.04 -11.81 0.42
N LEU A 116 5.54 -12.33 -0.71
CA LEU A 116 5.51 -13.77 -0.97
C LEU A 116 6.21 -14.56 0.14
N ILE A 117 7.41 -14.13 0.54
CA ILE A 117 8.17 -14.76 1.62
C ILE A 117 7.38 -14.71 2.93
N PHE A 118 6.83 -13.54 3.29
CA PHE A 118 6.03 -13.34 4.51
C PHE A 118 4.74 -14.17 4.51
N ILE A 119 4.06 -14.26 3.37
CA ILE A 119 2.83 -15.07 3.23
C ILE A 119 3.16 -16.56 3.43
N LEU A 120 4.23 -17.06 2.82
CA LEU A 120 4.61 -18.46 2.96
C LEU A 120 5.06 -18.82 4.39
N ILE A 121 5.80 -17.92 5.04
CA ILE A 121 6.19 -18.07 6.46
C ILE A 121 4.95 -17.97 7.34
N GLY A 122 4.11 -16.97 7.14
CA GLY A 122 2.88 -16.73 7.91
C GLY A 122 1.91 -17.91 7.81
N ALA A 123 1.73 -18.47 6.61
CA ALA A 123 0.89 -19.65 6.39
C ALA A 123 1.37 -20.84 7.24
N LYS A 124 2.69 -21.14 7.23
CA LYS A 124 3.24 -22.22 8.05
C LYS A 124 3.09 -21.96 9.55
N LEU A 125 3.25 -20.72 10.00
CA LEU A 125 3.06 -20.34 11.39
C LEU A 125 1.61 -20.55 11.83
N ILE A 126 0.66 -20.14 11.00
CA ILE A 126 -0.79 -20.26 11.26
C ILE A 126 -1.24 -21.71 11.28
N GLU A 127 -0.68 -22.56 10.40
CA GLU A 127 -0.97 -24.01 10.38
C GLU A 127 -0.51 -24.72 11.66
N GLN A 128 0.62 -24.29 12.23
CA GLN A 128 1.22 -24.94 13.40
C GLN A 128 0.78 -24.35 14.73
N PHE A 129 0.46 -23.06 14.76
CA PHE A 129 0.27 -22.31 16.00
C PHE A 129 -0.99 -21.43 15.98
N VAL A 130 -2.07 -21.90 16.55
CA VAL A 130 -3.33 -21.12 16.65
C VAL A 130 -3.14 -19.81 17.44
N TRP A 131 -2.23 -19.77 18.42
CA TRP A 131 -1.96 -18.55 19.20
C TRP A 131 -1.47 -17.37 18.35
N VAL A 132 -0.92 -17.62 17.17
CA VAL A 132 -0.47 -16.58 16.22
C VAL A 132 -1.63 -15.65 15.84
N PHE A 133 -2.86 -16.16 15.78
CA PHE A 133 -4.04 -15.35 15.52
C PHE A 133 -4.34 -14.34 16.64
N PHE A 134 -3.99 -14.66 17.91
CA PHE A 134 -4.09 -13.67 19.00
C PHE A 134 -3.09 -12.54 18.81
N VAL A 135 -1.85 -12.85 18.41
CA VAL A 135 -0.83 -11.83 18.14
C VAL A 135 -1.26 -10.95 16.97
N PHE A 136 -1.71 -11.55 15.87
CA PHE A 136 -2.18 -10.81 14.70
C PHE A 136 -3.42 -9.98 15.03
N GLY A 137 -4.40 -10.54 15.72
CA GLY A 137 -5.60 -9.81 16.13
C GLY A 137 -5.29 -8.63 17.05
N ALA A 138 -4.41 -8.83 18.05
CA ALA A 138 -3.98 -7.76 18.96
C ALA A 138 -3.21 -6.66 18.22
N TRP A 139 -2.29 -7.04 17.34
CA TRP A 139 -1.54 -6.09 16.50
C TRP A 139 -2.47 -5.27 15.62
N MET A 140 -3.40 -5.91 14.92
CA MET A 140 -4.36 -5.22 14.05
C MET A 140 -5.31 -4.32 14.85
N LEU A 141 -5.72 -4.74 16.07
CA LEU A 141 -6.54 -3.89 16.93
C LEU A 141 -5.77 -2.64 17.37
N TYR A 142 -4.49 -2.80 17.71
CA TYR A 142 -3.59 -1.67 18.00
C TYR A 142 -3.49 -0.72 16.79
N THR A 143 -3.27 -1.26 15.58
CA THR A 143 -3.19 -0.46 14.35
C THR A 143 -4.51 0.24 14.05
N ALA A 144 -5.66 -0.43 14.22
CA ALA A 144 -6.97 0.19 14.05
C ALA A 144 -7.19 1.37 15.01
N ILE A 145 -6.82 1.21 16.30
CA ILE A 145 -6.91 2.30 17.29
C ILE A 145 -5.98 3.46 16.90
N LYS A 146 -4.74 3.16 16.53
CA LYS A 146 -3.79 4.17 16.06
C LYS A 146 -4.34 4.96 14.88
N GLN A 147 -4.92 4.28 13.89
CA GLN A 147 -5.52 4.91 12.70
C GLN A 147 -6.66 5.88 13.07
N VAL A 148 -7.49 5.55 14.07
CA VAL A 148 -8.52 6.48 14.58
C VAL A 148 -7.87 7.71 15.21
N LEU A 149 -6.84 7.52 16.04
CA LEU A 149 -6.15 8.61 16.73
C LEU A 149 -5.46 9.54 15.73
N ASP A 150 -4.81 9.00 14.71
CA ASP A 150 -4.17 9.75 13.64
C ASP A 150 -5.22 10.58 12.87
N GLY A 151 -6.36 9.98 12.51
CA GLY A 151 -7.47 10.68 11.87
C GLY A 151 -8.05 11.81 12.73
N ILE A 152 -8.12 11.65 14.06
CA ILE A 152 -8.56 12.71 14.99
C ILE A 152 -7.53 13.86 15.04
N HIS A 153 -6.24 13.53 15.08
CA HIS A 153 -5.15 14.51 15.08
C HIS A 153 -5.13 15.36 13.81
N GLU A 154 -5.23 14.71 12.65
CA GLU A 154 -5.34 15.43 11.37
C GLU A 154 -6.60 16.30 11.29
N GLY A 155 -7.74 15.79 11.75
CA GLY A 155 -8.99 16.56 11.80
C GLY A 155 -8.90 17.79 12.71
N ARG A 156 -8.12 17.72 13.81
CA ARG A 156 -7.86 18.88 14.71
C ARG A 156 -6.92 19.88 14.06
N LYS A 157 -5.80 19.43 13.45
CA LYS A 157 -4.85 20.31 12.73
C LYS A 157 -5.56 21.07 11.60
N ARG A 158 -6.42 20.40 10.83
CA ARG A 158 -7.25 21.06 9.79
C ARG A 158 -8.17 22.15 10.35
N LYS A 159 -8.83 21.92 11.49
CA LYS A 159 -9.72 22.92 12.13
C LYS A 159 -8.95 24.11 12.72
N ALA A 160 -7.74 23.90 13.19
CA ALA A 160 -6.90 24.94 13.78
C ALA A 160 -6.24 25.85 12.74
N HIS A 161 -6.38 25.59 11.42
CA HIS A 161 -5.61 26.22 10.35
C HIS A 161 -4.09 26.15 10.61
N GLU A 162 -3.69 25.26 11.49
CA GLU A 162 -2.29 24.96 11.73
C GLU A 162 -1.76 24.32 10.45
N HIS A 163 -0.82 24.99 9.80
CA HIS A 163 -0.10 24.39 8.68
C HIS A 163 0.39 23.04 9.16
N LEU A 164 0.10 22.00 8.39
CA LEU A 164 0.79 20.71 8.54
C LEU A 164 2.26 21.08 8.40
N ASP A 165 2.94 21.22 9.54
CA ASP A 165 4.39 21.33 9.56
C ASP A 165 4.87 20.14 8.72
N ASP A 166 5.73 20.44 7.75
CA ASP A 166 6.35 19.44 6.88
C ASP A 166 6.67 18.23 7.75
N GLU A 167 5.90 17.14 7.64
CA GLU A 167 6.31 15.88 8.24
C GLU A 167 7.63 15.55 7.60
N GLU A 168 8.69 15.95 8.30
CA GLU A 168 10.07 15.76 7.85
C GLU A 168 10.25 14.26 7.75
N TYR A 169 10.25 13.74 6.51
CA TYR A 169 10.47 12.32 6.28
C TYR A 169 11.73 11.86 6.98
N GLU A 170 11.57 11.11 8.06
CA GLU A 170 12.70 10.44 8.69
C GLU A 170 13.12 9.24 7.82
N PRO A 171 14.38 9.22 7.36
CA PRO A 171 14.88 8.09 6.56
C PRO A 171 14.68 6.79 7.32
N THR A 172 14.09 5.79 6.67
CA THR A 172 13.91 4.44 7.22
C THR A 172 15.25 3.91 7.79
N ALA A 173 15.20 3.09 8.84
CA ALA A 173 16.40 2.52 9.45
C ALA A 173 17.32 1.86 8.41
N VAL A 174 16.73 1.17 7.41
CA VAL A 174 17.47 0.55 6.30
C VAL A 174 18.15 1.61 5.42
N THR A 175 17.45 2.69 5.07
CA THR A 175 18.02 3.78 4.26
C THR A 175 19.14 4.48 5.01
N ARG A 176 18.97 4.71 6.31
CA ARG A 176 20.00 5.29 7.21
C ARG A 176 21.23 4.38 7.33
N LEU A 177 21.02 3.07 7.41
CA LEU A 177 22.10 2.09 7.47
C LEU A 177 22.88 2.06 6.14
N ILE A 178 22.19 1.99 5.02
CA ILE A 178 22.80 1.95 3.69
C ILE A 178 23.58 3.22 3.41
N SER A 179 23.04 4.41 3.75
CA SER A 179 23.76 5.69 3.57
C SER A 179 25.01 5.83 4.45
N ARG A 180 25.13 5.04 5.53
CA ARG A 180 26.34 4.99 6.37
C ARG A 180 27.42 4.07 5.80
N VAL A 181 27.03 3.00 5.09
CA VAL A 181 27.94 1.95 4.61
C VAL A 181 28.32 2.15 3.14
N ALA A 182 27.43 2.70 2.34
CA ALA A 182 27.61 2.88 0.90
C ALA A 182 27.96 4.34 0.55
N ASN A 183 28.79 4.51 -0.48
CA ASN A 183 29.01 5.84 -1.04
C ASN A 183 27.76 6.29 -1.82
N VAL A 184 27.18 7.41 -1.43
CA VAL A 184 25.99 7.99 -2.08
C VAL A 184 26.42 9.18 -2.93
N THR A 185 25.87 9.30 -4.14
CA THR A 185 26.12 10.45 -5.02
C THR A 185 25.36 11.68 -4.53
N ASP A 186 25.93 12.89 -4.70
CA ASP A 186 25.33 14.16 -4.29
C ASP A 186 24.04 14.51 -5.07
N GLY A 187 23.72 13.77 -6.13
CA GLY A 187 22.54 14.03 -6.97
C GLY A 187 22.21 12.87 -7.91
N TYR A 188 21.13 13.07 -8.66
CA TYR A 188 20.66 12.11 -9.65
C TYR A 188 21.64 12.03 -10.84
N VAL A 189 21.92 10.83 -11.31
CA VAL A 189 22.76 10.59 -12.50
C VAL A 189 21.88 9.94 -13.59
N GLY A 190 21.03 10.77 -14.21
CA GLY A 190 19.97 10.26 -15.08
C GLY A 190 19.07 9.28 -14.32
N ASP A 191 18.72 8.18 -14.95
CA ASP A 191 17.89 7.10 -14.40
C ASP A 191 18.68 5.96 -13.76
N ARG A 192 20.00 6.15 -13.58
CA ARG A 192 20.89 5.11 -13.05
C ARG A 192 20.71 4.94 -11.54
N LEU A 193 20.62 3.68 -11.12
CA LEU A 193 20.52 3.31 -9.69
C LEU A 193 21.88 3.25 -9.03
N VAL A 194 22.90 2.83 -9.79
CA VAL A 194 24.28 2.65 -9.34
C VAL A 194 25.22 3.21 -10.38
N VAL A 195 26.29 3.87 -9.94
CA VAL A 195 27.31 4.48 -10.81
C VAL A 195 28.69 4.04 -10.34
N ARG A 196 29.59 3.79 -11.26
CA ARG A 196 31.01 3.58 -10.94
C ARG A 196 31.80 4.88 -11.14
N ARG A 197 32.42 5.38 -10.06
CA ARG A 197 33.32 6.54 -10.09
C ARG A 197 34.64 6.19 -9.42
N HIS A 198 35.75 6.44 -10.09
CA HIS A 198 37.11 6.17 -9.58
C HIS A 198 37.31 4.75 -9.04
N GLY A 199 36.78 3.74 -9.74
CA GLY A 199 36.87 2.35 -9.34
C GLY A 199 35.98 1.91 -8.17
N LYS A 200 35.22 2.84 -7.56
CA LYS A 200 34.26 2.57 -6.47
C LYS A 200 32.83 2.61 -6.98
N THR A 201 31.97 1.79 -6.35
CA THR A 201 30.54 1.76 -6.62
C THR A 201 29.83 2.80 -5.76
N TRP A 202 29.02 3.64 -6.39
CA TRP A 202 28.22 4.68 -5.75
C TRP A 202 26.74 4.41 -5.97
N ILE A 203 25.95 4.57 -4.93
CA ILE A 203 24.48 4.43 -4.97
C ILE A 203 23.89 5.82 -5.23
N THR A 204 22.87 5.90 -6.09
CA THR A 204 22.19 7.17 -6.36
C THR A 204 21.01 7.40 -5.40
N PRO A 205 20.55 8.65 -5.19
CA PRO A 205 19.35 8.94 -4.44
C PRO A 205 18.12 8.18 -4.96
N LEU A 206 18.08 7.85 -6.26
CA LEU A 206 17.00 7.06 -6.87
C LEU A 206 16.94 5.65 -6.28
N MET A 207 18.09 5.01 -6.10
CA MET A 207 18.17 3.68 -5.47
C MET A 207 17.76 3.73 -4.00
N LEU A 208 18.17 4.76 -3.27
CA LEU A 208 17.76 4.94 -1.87
C LEU A 208 16.24 5.12 -1.76
N CYS A 209 15.63 5.90 -2.65
CA CYS A 209 14.19 6.09 -2.70
C CYS A 209 13.46 4.76 -2.96
N ILE A 210 13.92 3.96 -3.93
CA ILE A 210 13.37 2.62 -4.23
C ILE A 210 13.42 1.71 -2.99
N LEU A 211 14.56 1.66 -2.32
CA LEU A 211 14.73 0.86 -1.11
C LEU A 211 13.84 1.35 0.03
N SER A 212 13.66 2.67 0.17
CA SER A 212 12.75 3.26 1.15
C SER A 212 11.31 2.86 0.88
N VAL A 213 10.84 2.99 -0.37
CA VAL A 213 9.49 2.58 -0.78
C VAL A 213 9.28 1.08 -0.52
N GLY A 214 10.21 0.22 -0.95
CA GLY A 214 10.10 -1.22 -0.74
C GLY A 214 10.12 -1.61 0.75
N THR A 215 10.93 -0.94 1.58
CA THR A 215 11.00 -1.21 3.02
C THR A 215 9.74 -0.76 3.75
N ILE A 216 9.19 0.40 3.38
CA ILE A 216 7.95 0.89 3.99
C ILE A 216 6.77 0.03 3.57
N ASP A 217 6.72 -0.43 2.31
CA ASP A 217 5.66 -1.38 1.91
C ASP A 217 5.73 -2.69 2.70
N LEU A 218 6.93 -3.14 3.08
CA LEU A 218 7.07 -4.28 3.98
C LEU A 218 6.47 -4.01 5.37
N MET A 219 6.60 -2.79 5.91
CA MET A 219 5.95 -2.43 7.18
C MET A 219 4.43 -2.47 7.06
N PHE A 220 3.87 -2.02 5.93
CA PHE A 220 2.44 -2.13 5.66
C PHE A 220 1.98 -3.57 5.46
N ALA A 221 2.86 -4.43 4.94
CA ALA A 221 2.56 -5.86 4.82
C ALA A 221 2.34 -6.55 6.17
N LEU A 222 2.91 -6.02 7.28
CA LEU A 222 2.66 -6.51 8.63
C LEU A 222 1.20 -6.33 9.07
N ASP A 223 0.50 -5.36 8.50
CA ASP A 223 -0.93 -5.13 8.76
C ASP A 223 -1.80 -5.85 7.73
N SER A 224 -1.45 -5.78 6.44
CA SER A 224 -2.28 -6.31 5.36
C SER A 224 -2.26 -7.84 5.27
N ILE A 225 -1.12 -8.49 5.49
CA ILE A 225 -1.02 -9.96 5.42
C ILE A 225 -1.87 -10.64 6.50
N PRO A 226 -1.79 -10.27 7.81
CA PRO A 226 -2.71 -10.78 8.81
C PRO A 226 -4.18 -10.48 8.50
N ALA A 227 -4.47 -9.29 7.93
CA ALA A 227 -5.83 -8.93 7.53
C ALA A 227 -6.41 -9.93 6.53
N ILE A 228 -5.65 -10.30 5.50
CA ILE A 228 -6.12 -11.26 4.50
C ILE A 228 -6.17 -12.67 5.09
N PHE A 229 -5.24 -13.06 5.96
CA PHE A 229 -5.33 -14.34 6.69
C PHE A 229 -6.55 -14.44 7.61
N GLY A 230 -7.10 -13.31 8.06
CA GLY A 230 -8.40 -13.26 8.73
C GLY A 230 -9.60 -13.54 7.81
N LEU A 231 -9.41 -13.48 6.50
CA LEU A 231 -10.45 -13.73 5.50
C LEU A 231 -10.33 -15.11 4.85
N THR A 232 -9.10 -15.58 4.62
CA THR A 232 -8.79 -16.87 4.00
C THR A 232 -7.50 -17.43 4.58
N ARG A 233 -7.39 -18.76 4.68
CA ARG A 233 -6.17 -19.46 5.10
C ARG A 233 -5.35 -20.00 3.95
N GLU A 234 -5.83 -19.82 2.73
CA GLU A 234 -5.17 -20.36 1.54
C GLU A 234 -4.06 -19.43 1.05
N PRO A 235 -2.77 -19.80 1.17
CA PRO A 235 -1.64 -18.93 0.80
C PRO A 235 -1.70 -18.49 -0.66
N PHE A 236 -2.24 -19.33 -1.54
CA PHE A 236 -2.42 -19.04 -2.95
C PHE A 236 -3.37 -17.86 -3.16
N ILE A 237 -4.51 -17.87 -2.46
CA ILE A 237 -5.50 -16.78 -2.50
C ILE A 237 -4.92 -15.50 -1.89
N VAL A 238 -4.23 -15.61 -0.75
CA VAL A 238 -3.57 -14.48 -0.09
C VAL A 238 -2.56 -13.82 -1.04
N PHE A 239 -1.70 -14.61 -1.67
CA PHE A 239 -0.69 -14.10 -2.60
C PHE A 239 -1.31 -13.51 -3.86
N ALA A 240 -2.31 -14.19 -4.45
CA ALA A 240 -2.98 -13.69 -5.65
C ALA A 240 -3.68 -12.34 -5.39
N ALA A 241 -4.43 -12.21 -4.29
CA ALA A 241 -5.09 -10.97 -3.90
C ALA A 241 -4.09 -9.82 -3.74
N ASN A 242 -2.97 -10.07 -3.04
CA ASN A 242 -1.88 -9.12 -2.88
C ASN A 242 -1.23 -8.73 -4.21
N ALA A 243 -0.87 -9.71 -5.03
CA ALA A 243 -0.16 -9.47 -6.29
C ALA A 243 -0.99 -8.61 -7.25
N PHE A 244 -2.28 -8.95 -7.45
CA PHE A 244 -3.14 -8.17 -8.32
C PHE A 244 -3.43 -6.76 -7.78
N ALA A 245 -3.56 -6.58 -6.46
CA ALA A 245 -3.74 -5.26 -5.87
C ALA A 245 -2.50 -4.39 -6.05
N LEU A 246 -1.30 -4.91 -5.78
CA LEU A 246 -0.04 -4.18 -5.90
C LEU A 246 0.32 -3.84 -7.35
N LEU A 247 0.06 -4.74 -8.30
CA LEU A 247 0.32 -4.46 -9.72
C LEU A 247 -0.51 -3.27 -10.23
N GLY A 248 -1.73 -3.10 -9.72
CA GLY A 248 -2.57 -1.94 -10.00
C GLY A 248 -2.15 -0.65 -9.31
N LEU A 249 -1.42 -0.76 -8.19
CA LEU A 249 -1.09 0.37 -7.29
C LEU A 249 -0.28 1.48 -7.99
N ARG A 250 0.65 1.11 -8.87
CA ARG A 250 1.49 2.08 -9.60
C ARG A 250 0.65 3.04 -10.45
N GLN A 251 -0.32 2.52 -11.16
CA GLN A 251 -1.19 3.34 -12.01
C GLN A 251 -2.18 4.16 -11.17
N LEU A 252 -2.63 3.53 -10.08
CA LEU A 252 -3.50 4.19 -9.11
C LEU A 252 -2.80 5.39 -8.45
N PHE A 253 -1.50 5.32 -8.19
CA PHE A 253 -0.70 6.44 -7.68
C PHE A 253 -0.89 7.70 -8.52
N PHE A 254 -0.72 7.62 -9.84
CA PHE A 254 -0.87 8.77 -10.75
C PHE A 254 -2.33 9.22 -10.92
N LEU A 255 -3.27 8.31 -10.74
CA LEU A 255 -4.69 8.63 -10.83
C LEU A 255 -5.18 9.34 -9.58
N VAL A 256 -4.60 9.01 -8.44
CA VAL A 256 -5.04 9.43 -7.12
C VAL A 256 -4.29 10.68 -6.65
N ASP A 257 -3.14 11.03 -7.25
CA ASP A 257 -2.34 12.22 -6.92
C ASP A 257 -3.19 13.52 -6.83
N GLY A 258 -4.28 13.64 -7.61
CA GLY A 258 -5.25 14.75 -7.50
C GLY A 258 -6.56 14.42 -6.76
N LEU A 259 -6.81 13.16 -6.39
CA LEU A 259 -8.07 12.71 -5.78
C LEU A 259 -7.92 12.48 -4.26
N LEU A 260 -6.70 12.21 -3.79
CA LEU A 260 -6.39 11.93 -2.38
C LEU A 260 -6.81 13.07 -1.45
N GLU A 261 -6.73 14.32 -1.91
CA GLU A 261 -7.23 15.50 -1.19
C GLU A 261 -8.70 15.40 -0.80
N ARG A 262 -9.46 14.58 -1.53
CA ARG A 262 -10.89 14.41 -1.33
C ARG A 262 -11.25 13.28 -0.37
N LEU A 263 -10.32 12.35 -0.09
CA LEU A 263 -10.56 11.18 0.76
C LEU A 263 -10.25 11.45 2.24
N ILE A 264 -10.82 12.50 2.78
CA ILE A 264 -10.56 13.02 4.14
C ILE A 264 -10.94 12.06 5.28
N TYR A 265 -11.76 11.04 5.04
CA TYR A 265 -12.18 10.07 6.05
C TYR A 265 -11.60 8.68 5.83
N LEU A 266 -10.53 8.55 5.00
CA LEU A 266 -9.92 7.27 4.66
C LEU A 266 -9.42 6.53 5.92
N HIS A 267 -8.71 7.23 6.83
CA HIS A 267 -8.21 6.67 8.08
C HIS A 267 -9.30 6.00 8.93
N TYR A 268 -10.49 6.62 9.01
CA TYR A 268 -11.62 6.05 9.76
C TYR A 268 -12.19 4.80 9.08
N GLY A 269 -12.29 4.80 7.74
CA GLY A 269 -12.72 3.63 6.99
C GLY A 269 -11.77 2.45 7.17
N LEU A 270 -10.47 2.69 7.07
CA LEU A 270 -9.45 1.68 7.30
C LEU A 270 -9.46 1.14 8.73
N ALA A 271 -9.62 2.03 9.73
CA ALA A 271 -9.73 1.63 11.13
C ALA A 271 -10.93 0.69 11.37
N VAL A 272 -12.08 0.94 10.72
CA VAL A 272 -13.25 0.07 10.83
C VAL A 272 -12.97 -1.31 10.20
N ILE A 273 -12.36 -1.37 9.03
CA ILE A 273 -12.00 -2.63 8.36
C ILE A 273 -11.01 -3.41 9.22
N LEU A 274 -9.90 -2.78 9.63
CA LEU A 274 -8.87 -3.42 10.46
C LEU A 274 -9.43 -3.88 11.82
N GLY A 275 -10.24 -3.05 12.46
CA GLY A 275 -10.89 -3.37 13.73
C GLY A 275 -11.84 -4.58 13.62
N PHE A 276 -12.66 -4.62 12.55
CA PHE A 276 -13.53 -5.76 12.28
C PHE A 276 -12.72 -7.05 12.07
N ILE A 277 -11.66 -7.01 11.25
CA ILE A 277 -10.82 -8.17 10.98
C ILE A 277 -10.06 -8.60 12.24
N ALA A 278 -9.56 -7.64 13.04
CA ALA A 278 -8.92 -7.91 14.31
C ALA A 278 -9.84 -8.69 15.28
N ILE A 279 -11.09 -8.23 15.41
CA ILE A 279 -12.09 -8.92 16.24
C ILE A 279 -12.35 -10.32 15.70
N LYS A 280 -12.51 -10.48 14.39
CA LYS A 280 -12.70 -11.79 13.75
C LYS A 280 -11.54 -12.74 14.04
N LEU A 281 -10.28 -12.28 13.93
CA LEU A 281 -9.09 -13.08 14.24
C LEU A 281 -9.04 -13.49 15.73
N LEU A 282 -9.39 -12.57 16.63
CA LEU A 282 -9.43 -12.86 18.07
C LEU A 282 -10.51 -13.89 18.43
N ILE A 283 -11.70 -13.77 17.83
CA ILE A 283 -12.78 -14.76 17.99
C ILE A 283 -12.31 -16.12 17.46
N HIS A 284 -11.69 -16.14 16.27
CA HIS A 284 -11.16 -17.36 15.68
C HIS A 284 -10.12 -18.04 16.57
N ALA A 285 -9.16 -17.26 17.09
CA ALA A 285 -8.17 -17.76 18.04
C ALA A 285 -8.82 -18.31 19.32
N ALA A 286 -9.83 -17.62 19.86
CA ALA A 286 -10.56 -18.03 21.03
C ALA A 286 -11.33 -19.35 20.82
N HIS A 287 -11.89 -19.59 19.64
CA HIS A 287 -12.49 -20.89 19.29
C HIS A 287 -11.46 -22.02 19.27
N GLY A 288 -10.25 -21.77 18.77
CA GLY A 288 -9.17 -22.77 18.78
C GLY A 288 -8.71 -23.21 20.17
N TYR A 289 -9.07 -22.45 21.22
CA TYR A 289 -8.80 -22.74 22.62
C TYR A 289 -10.06 -23.03 23.47
N ASP A 290 -11.19 -23.27 22.80
CA ASP A 290 -12.48 -23.54 23.47
C ASP A 290 -12.97 -22.42 24.42
N LEU A 291 -12.51 -21.18 24.22
CA LEU A 291 -12.84 -20.04 25.07
C LEU A 291 -14.08 -19.25 24.63
N ALA A 292 -14.56 -19.43 23.38
CA ALA A 292 -15.57 -18.57 22.79
C ALA A 292 -16.77 -19.32 22.17
N HIS A 293 -17.21 -20.43 22.75
CA HIS A 293 -18.31 -21.28 22.23
C HIS A 293 -19.62 -20.53 21.94
N MET A 294 -19.90 -19.43 22.63
CA MET A 294 -21.15 -18.67 22.49
C MET A 294 -21.09 -17.57 21.43
N ILE A 295 -19.93 -17.23 20.91
CA ILE A 295 -19.77 -16.13 19.94
C ILE A 295 -19.58 -16.71 18.54
N PRO A 296 -20.56 -16.59 17.62
CA PRO A 296 -20.40 -17.14 16.28
C PRO A 296 -19.31 -16.38 15.50
N GLU A 297 -18.46 -17.11 14.77
CA GLU A 297 -17.54 -16.49 13.83
C GLU A 297 -18.29 -15.77 12.69
N PRO A 298 -17.94 -14.51 12.39
CA PRO A 298 -18.52 -13.82 11.24
C PRO A 298 -18.23 -14.58 9.95
N SER A 299 -19.28 -14.91 9.19
CA SER A 299 -19.14 -15.58 7.91
C SER A 299 -18.39 -14.71 6.91
N ILE A 300 -17.86 -15.32 5.83
CA ILE A 300 -17.17 -14.57 4.78
C ILE A 300 -18.11 -13.57 4.10
N GLY A 301 -19.40 -13.89 3.96
CA GLY A 301 -20.40 -12.96 3.42
C GLY A 301 -20.59 -11.72 4.28
N VAL A 302 -20.61 -11.87 5.61
CA VAL A 302 -20.63 -10.73 6.56
C VAL A 302 -19.36 -9.91 6.41
N SER A 303 -18.19 -10.54 6.31
CA SER A 303 -16.91 -9.84 6.13
C SER A 303 -16.91 -8.99 4.85
N VAL A 304 -17.34 -9.56 3.72
CA VAL A 304 -17.46 -8.83 2.45
C VAL A 304 -18.44 -7.66 2.57
N GLY A 305 -19.60 -7.89 3.21
CA GLY A 305 -20.60 -6.85 3.43
C GLY A 305 -20.06 -5.67 4.26
N VAL A 306 -19.32 -5.95 5.33
CA VAL A 306 -18.69 -4.93 6.17
C VAL A 306 -17.63 -4.18 5.38
N ILE A 307 -16.75 -4.85 4.65
CA ILE A 307 -15.69 -4.23 3.85
C ILE A 307 -16.27 -3.31 2.80
N LEU A 308 -17.18 -3.82 1.95
CA LEU A 308 -17.82 -3.04 0.88
C LEU A 308 -18.65 -1.88 1.43
N GLY A 309 -19.43 -2.10 2.49
CA GLY A 309 -20.22 -1.07 3.14
C GLY A 309 -19.34 0.04 3.71
N THR A 310 -18.25 -0.32 4.37
CA THR A 310 -17.29 0.65 4.93
C THR A 310 -16.63 1.46 3.83
N ILE A 311 -16.14 0.82 2.76
CA ILE A 311 -15.52 1.50 1.62
C ILE A 311 -16.52 2.50 1.02
N LEU A 312 -17.75 2.07 0.73
CA LEU A 312 -18.78 2.91 0.13
C LEU A 312 -19.09 4.13 1.01
N ILE A 313 -19.32 3.90 2.31
CA ILE A 313 -19.62 4.97 3.27
C ILE A 313 -18.44 5.94 3.35
N THR A 314 -17.21 5.43 3.43
CA THR A 314 -16.00 6.26 3.53
C THR A 314 -15.82 7.13 2.30
N VAL A 315 -15.98 6.59 1.11
CA VAL A 315 -15.85 7.32 -0.16
C VAL A 315 -16.95 8.39 -0.27
N VAL A 316 -18.22 8.03 -0.02
CA VAL A 316 -19.34 8.98 -0.10
C VAL A 316 -19.18 10.09 0.95
N ALA A 317 -18.88 9.73 2.20
CA ALA A 317 -18.66 10.71 3.28
C ALA A 317 -17.48 11.64 2.94
N SER A 318 -16.38 11.12 2.40
CA SER A 318 -15.22 11.91 2.00
C SER A 318 -15.56 12.90 0.87
N ILE A 319 -16.26 12.45 -0.16
CA ILE A 319 -16.68 13.32 -1.28
C ILE A 319 -17.63 14.42 -0.79
N VAL A 320 -18.60 14.09 0.06
CA VAL A 320 -19.54 15.08 0.62
C VAL A 320 -18.82 16.03 1.57
N GLY A 321 -17.94 15.51 2.43
CA GLY A 321 -17.17 16.32 3.38
C GLY A 321 -16.19 17.26 2.66
N SER A 322 -15.51 16.80 1.63
CA SER A 322 -14.55 17.60 0.86
C SER A 322 -15.19 18.76 0.10
N ARG A 323 -16.48 18.67 -0.26
CA ARG A 323 -17.22 19.79 -0.89
C ARG A 323 -17.41 20.99 0.03
N LYS A 324 -17.37 20.77 1.35
CA LYS A 324 -17.52 21.82 2.38
C LYS A 324 -16.20 22.53 2.71
N LEU A 325 -15.07 22.03 2.21
CA LEU A 325 -13.76 22.64 2.43
C LEU A 325 -13.48 23.72 1.40
N SER A 326 -12.86 24.83 1.84
CA SER A 326 -12.47 25.91 0.93
C SER A 326 -11.39 25.45 -0.06
N PRO A 327 -11.26 26.10 -1.24
CA PRO A 327 -10.17 25.80 -2.17
C PRO A 327 -8.76 25.94 -1.56
N ALA A 328 -8.59 26.88 -0.61
CA ALA A 328 -7.33 27.10 0.10
C ALA A 328 -6.96 25.92 1.01
N ASP A 329 -7.96 25.33 1.70
CA ASP A 329 -7.76 24.17 2.58
C ASP A 329 -7.46 22.87 1.79
N ARG A 330 -7.77 22.85 0.49
CA ARG A 330 -7.48 21.72 -0.41
C ARG A 330 -6.03 21.75 -0.91
N VAL A 331 -5.50 22.92 -1.21
CA VAL A 331 -4.14 23.10 -1.75
C VAL A 331 -3.07 23.01 -0.67
N ALA A 332 -3.41 23.34 0.59
CA ALA A 332 -2.49 23.26 1.72
C ALA A 332 -1.89 21.84 1.96
N ASN A 333 -2.48 20.81 1.37
CA ASN A 333 -2.09 19.43 1.55
C ASN A 333 -1.04 18.92 0.53
N ILE A 334 -0.64 19.68 -0.50
CA ILE A 334 0.13 19.13 -1.64
C ILE A 334 1.40 19.89 -1.99
N GLU A 335 1.49 21.19 -1.77
CA GLU A 335 2.71 21.92 -2.13
C GLU A 335 3.66 22.06 -0.94
N PRO A 336 4.87 21.43 -0.98
CA PRO A 336 5.99 21.92 -0.21
C PRO A 336 6.27 23.36 -0.70
N ARG A 337 5.87 24.36 0.08
CA ARG A 337 6.18 25.75 -0.25
C ARG A 337 7.68 25.86 -0.50
N GLU A 338 8.06 26.29 -1.71
CA GLU A 338 9.39 26.81 -1.96
C GLU A 338 9.73 27.79 -0.83
N LYS A 339 10.69 27.41 0.00
CA LYS A 339 11.25 28.34 0.99
C LYS A 339 11.65 29.58 0.20
N LYS A 340 10.92 30.71 0.38
CA LYS A 340 11.39 32.01 -0.03
C LYS A 340 12.84 32.09 0.42
N LYS A 341 13.78 32.12 -0.54
CA LYS A 341 15.17 32.46 -0.26
C LYS A 341 15.13 33.71 0.61
N PRO A 342 15.80 33.74 1.77
CA PRO A 342 15.93 34.99 2.49
C PRO A 342 16.52 35.99 1.49
N SER A 343 15.80 37.07 1.27
CA SER A 343 16.32 38.19 0.50
C SER A 343 17.64 38.58 1.18
N LEU A 344 18.74 38.34 0.50
CA LEU A 344 20.03 38.94 0.86
C LEU A 344 19.77 40.46 0.76
N GLY A 345 19.43 41.04 1.91
CA GLY A 345 19.26 42.45 2.07
C GLY A 345 20.56 43.13 1.67
N ASP A 346 20.43 44.07 0.74
CA ASP A 346 21.39 45.10 0.48
C ASP A 346 22.05 45.60 1.80
N LYS A 347 23.29 45.26 1.99
CA LYS A 347 24.19 45.99 2.83
C LYS A 347 25.25 46.55 1.92
N ASP A 348 24.93 47.68 1.28
CA ASP A 348 25.87 48.66 0.80
C ASP A 348 25.16 50.01 0.77
N SER A 349 25.32 50.79 1.81
CA SER A 349 25.41 52.26 1.81
C SER A 349 25.94 52.70 3.15
#